data_ff8f3e65b5b86f44ddccedf6c538bff5
#
_entry.id   ff8f3e65b5b86f44ddccedf6c538bff5
#
_cell.length_a   1.000
_cell.length_b   1.000
_cell.length_c   1.000
_cell.angle_alpha   90.00
_cell.angle_beta   90.00
_cell.angle_gamma   90.00
#
_symmetry.space_group_name_H-M   'P 1'
#
loop_
_entity.id
_entity.type
_entity.pdbx_description
1 polymer ?
#
loop_
_entity_poly.entity_id
_entity_poly.type
_entity_poly.pdbx_seq_one_letter_code
_entity_poly.pdbx_strand_id
1 'polypeptide(L)'
;MAEKLLILGETGMARKATPKRTSEDKLVDAALALAAEQPWNRVGMDAIASAAGVSLQDAYKAFPERACIVTAVIARNDAAMLAGDDPSLADESRRDRLFDVIMRRLEAMRIHKSALKSMACGSAQDPLTLLVAAPRLLGSCKWMLRAAGIPAEGLAGIARTHALSLIYAAAVRAWL
;
A
#
# COMPACT_ATOMS: atom_id res chain seq x y z
N MET A 1 -3.05 -68.09 -4.36
CA MET A 1 -4.17 -67.26 -4.78
C MET A 1 -4.07 -65.97 -4.02
N ALA A 2 -3.56 -64.96 -4.68
CA ALA A 2 -3.24 -63.67 -4.09
C ALA A 2 -4.25 -62.65 -4.59
N GLU A 3 -4.99 -62.03 -3.71
CA GLU A 3 -5.84 -60.92 -4.04
C GLU A 3 -5.19 -59.63 -3.58
N LYS A 4 -4.90 -58.86 -4.55
CA LYS A 4 -4.13 -57.61 -4.48
C LYS A 4 -5.09 -56.46 -4.23
N LEU A 5 -5.12 -55.96 -3.00
CA LEU A 5 -5.92 -54.78 -2.65
C LEU A 5 -5.19 -53.51 -3.07
N LEU A 6 -5.75 -52.85 -4.08
CA LEU A 6 -5.31 -51.52 -4.55
C LEU A 6 -5.74 -50.46 -3.53
N ILE A 7 -4.78 -49.85 -2.88
CA ILE A 7 -5.02 -48.66 -2.08
C ILE A 7 -4.79 -47.45 -3.01
N LEU A 8 -5.90 -46.88 -3.48
CA LEU A 8 -5.91 -45.56 -4.13
C LEU A 8 -5.60 -44.48 -3.08
N GLY A 9 -4.40 -43.95 -3.15
CA GLY A 9 -4.03 -42.77 -2.38
C GLY A 9 -4.78 -41.53 -2.91
N GLU A 10 -5.75 -41.07 -2.17
CA GLU A 10 -6.34 -39.77 -2.37
C GLU A 10 -5.30 -38.70 -1.98
N THR A 11 -4.70 -38.11 -2.98
CA THR A 11 -3.86 -36.91 -2.82
C THR A 11 -4.79 -35.73 -2.51
N GLY A 12 -5.08 -35.56 -1.24
CA GLY A 12 -5.79 -34.37 -0.75
C GLY A 12 -4.98 -33.11 -1.09
N MET A 13 -5.35 -32.45 -2.16
CA MET A 13 -4.88 -31.08 -2.44
C MET A 13 -5.32 -30.21 -1.25
N ALA A 14 -4.40 -29.91 -0.36
CA ALA A 14 -4.59 -28.94 0.71
C ALA A 14 -5.00 -27.61 0.09
N ARG A 15 -6.29 -27.31 0.15
CA ARG A 15 -6.89 -26.02 -0.23
C ARG A 15 -6.23 -24.94 0.62
N LYS A 16 -5.33 -24.17 0.04
CA LYS A 16 -4.62 -23.07 0.70
C LYS A 16 -5.69 -22.12 1.25
N ALA A 17 -5.87 -22.12 2.56
CA ALA A 17 -6.87 -21.31 3.22
C ALA A 17 -6.55 -19.84 2.90
N THR A 18 -7.48 -19.12 2.30
CA THR A 18 -7.37 -17.68 2.07
C THR A 18 -7.17 -17.02 3.44
N PRO A 19 -6.11 -16.23 3.65
CA PRO A 19 -5.88 -15.62 4.95
C PRO A 19 -7.09 -14.78 5.34
N LYS A 20 -7.59 -14.99 6.55
CA LYS A 20 -8.74 -14.25 7.09
C LYS A 20 -8.39 -12.76 7.12
N ARG A 21 -9.11 -11.96 6.35
CA ARG A 21 -8.90 -10.50 6.28
C ARG A 21 -9.01 -9.89 7.68
N THR A 22 -8.05 -9.09 8.06
CA THR A 22 -8.04 -8.39 9.35
C THR A 22 -9.10 -7.27 9.38
N SER A 23 -9.46 -6.77 10.57
CA SER A 23 -10.32 -5.59 10.68
C SER A 23 -9.67 -4.36 10.02
N GLU A 24 -8.35 -4.24 10.11
CA GLU A 24 -7.60 -3.18 9.45
C GLU A 24 -7.74 -3.24 7.92
N ASP A 25 -7.59 -4.44 7.32
CA ASP A 25 -7.77 -4.60 5.87
C ASP A 25 -9.16 -4.20 5.41
N LYS A 26 -10.19 -4.61 6.17
CA LYS A 26 -11.59 -4.26 5.86
C LYS A 26 -11.82 -2.76 5.92
N LEU A 27 -11.28 -2.09 6.93
CA LEU A 27 -11.41 -0.65 7.12
C LEU A 27 -10.68 0.12 6.00
N VAL A 28 -9.49 -0.32 5.60
CA VAL A 28 -8.75 0.30 4.49
C VAL A 28 -9.49 0.11 3.16
N ASP A 29 -10.05 -1.08 2.90
CA ASP A 29 -10.84 -1.32 1.69
C ASP A 29 -12.11 -0.48 1.65
N ALA A 30 -12.84 -0.39 2.77
CA ALA A 30 -14.03 0.44 2.89
C ALA A 30 -13.71 1.94 2.69
N ALA A 31 -12.59 2.40 3.26
CA ALA A 31 -12.12 3.77 3.08
C ALA A 31 -11.79 4.08 1.61
N LEU A 32 -11.12 3.16 0.91
CA LEU A 32 -10.83 3.30 -0.52
C LEU A 32 -12.11 3.29 -1.36
N ALA A 33 -13.08 2.42 -1.05
CA ALA A 33 -14.35 2.39 -1.75
C ALA A 33 -15.11 3.71 -1.59
N LEU A 34 -15.28 4.20 -0.36
CA LEU A 34 -15.95 5.47 -0.09
C LEU A 34 -15.23 6.67 -0.69
N ALA A 35 -13.89 6.70 -0.66
CA ALA A 35 -13.10 7.77 -1.26
C ALA A 35 -13.19 7.79 -2.80
N ALA A 36 -13.53 6.67 -3.43
CA ALA A 36 -13.78 6.62 -4.88
C ALA A 36 -15.13 7.25 -5.27
N GLU A 37 -16.10 7.22 -4.36
CA GLU A 37 -17.48 7.68 -4.60
C GLU A 37 -17.73 9.13 -4.17
N GLN A 38 -17.00 9.59 -3.14
CA GLN A 38 -17.20 10.92 -2.57
C GLN A 38 -15.88 11.59 -2.12
N PRO A 39 -15.86 12.92 -1.95
CA PRO A 39 -14.69 13.64 -1.48
C PRO A 39 -14.22 13.13 -0.10
N TRP A 40 -12.92 12.84 0.02
CA TRP A 40 -12.32 12.27 1.24
C TRP A 40 -12.59 13.09 2.51
N ASN A 41 -12.68 14.41 2.41
CA ASN A 41 -12.99 15.28 3.55
C ASN A 41 -14.41 15.09 4.11
N ARG A 42 -15.31 14.43 3.36
CA ARG A 42 -16.68 14.06 3.78
C ARG A 42 -16.79 12.64 4.31
N VAL A 43 -15.73 11.84 4.17
CA VAL A 43 -15.71 10.45 4.65
C VAL A 43 -15.40 10.43 6.15
N GLY A 44 -16.37 10.07 7.00
CA GLY A 44 -16.21 9.92 8.44
C GLY A 44 -15.75 8.51 8.85
N MET A 45 -15.18 8.38 10.06
CA MET A 45 -14.81 7.06 10.61
C MET A 45 -16.01 6.15 10.86
N ASP A 46 -17.16 6.71 11.21
CA ASP A 46 -18.44 6.01 11.35
C ASP A 46 -18.90 5.38 10.03
N ALA A 47 -18.84 6.12 8.93
CA ALA A 47 -19.17 5.61 7.60
C ALA A 47 -18.20 4.50 7.17
N ILE A 48 -16.89 4.65 7.45
CA ILE A 48 -15.87 3.63 7.14
C ILE A 48 -16.13 2.36 7.96
N ALA A 49 -16.37 2.48 9.26
CA ALA A 49 -16.66 1.34 10.13
C ALA A 49 -17.91 0.59 9.70
N SER A 50 -18.98 1.32 9.38
CA SER A 50 -20.24 0.77 8.87
C SER A 50 -20.03 0.02 7.55
N ALA A 51 -19.36 0.62 6.58
CA ALA A 51 -19.07 0.01 5.28
C ALA A 51 -18.15 -1.24 5.39
N ALA A 52 -17.24 -1.23 6.36
CA ALA A 52 -16.35 -2.36 6.65
C ALA A 52 -17.05 -3.51 7.41
N GLY A 53 -18.26 -3.29 7.96
CA GLY A 53 -18.90 -4.23 8.86
C GLY A 53 -18.08 -4.46 10.15
N VAL A 54 -17.46 -3.41 10.67
CA VAL A 54 -16.62 -3.41 11.88
C VAL A 54 -17.26 -2.49 12.92
N SER A 55 -17.22 -2.87 14.21
CA SER A 55 -17.72 -2.00 15.25
C SER A 55 -16.91 -0.69 15.33
N LEU A 56 -17.55 0.42 15.74
CA LEU A 56 -16.84 1.68 15.90
C LEU A 56 -15.72 1.58 16.94
N GLN A 57 -15.92 0.75 17.97
CA GLN A 57 -14.89 0.46 18.99
C GLN A 57 -13.66 -0.23 18.38
N ASP A 58 -13.86 -1.22 17.52
CA ASP A 58 -12.75 -1.93 16.87
C ASP A 58 -12.11 -1.08 15.77
N ALA A 59 -12.90 -0.25 15.09
CA ALA A 59 -12.36 0.74 14.16
C ALA A 59 -11.44 1.75 14.87
N TYR A 60 -11.86 2.27 16.05
CA TYR A 60 -11.03 3.16 16.86
C TYR A 60 -9.74 2.49 17.36
N LYS A 61 -9.80 1.22 17.77
CA LYS A 61 -8.61 0.47 18.18
C LYS A 61 -7.61 0.28 17.02
N ALA A 62 -8.12 0.01 15.83
CA ALA A 62 -7.29 -0.16 14.63
C ALA A 62 -6.73 1.17 14.12
N PHE A 63 -7.60 2.17 13.99
CA PHE A 63 -7.28 3.48 13.47
C PHE A 63 -7.99 4.56 14.29
N PRO A 64 -7.33 5.17 15.29
CA PRO A 64 -7.94 6.20 16.12
C PRO A 64 -8.29 7.46 15.33
N GLU A 65 -7.59 7.71 14.21
CA GLU A 65 -7.79 8.87 13.35
C GLU A 65 -7.83 8.49 11.88
N ARG A 66 -8.58 9.24 11.08
CA ARG A 66 -8.64 9.06 9.62
C ARG A 66 -7.26 9.17 8.94
N ALA A 67 -6.38 10.00 9.49
CA ALA A 67 -4.99 10.12 9.05
C ALA A 67 -4.23 8.79 9.12
N CYS A 68 -4.54 7.93 10.11
CA CYS A 68 -3.94 6.60 10.25
C CYS A 68 -4.33 5.67 9.08
N ILE A 69 -5.55 5.80 8.56
CA ILE A 69 -5.98 5.04 7.38
C ILE A 69 -5.17 5.46 6.15
N VAL A 70 -4.91 6.76 5.98
CA VAL A 70 -4.05 7.25 4.88
C VAL A 70 -2.66 6.63 4.96
N THR A 71 -2.07 6.56 6.17
CA THR A 71 -0.76 5.90 6.35
C THR A 71 -0.80 4.40 6.09
N ALA A 72 -1.91 3.72 6.42
CA ALA A 72 -2.10 2.30 6.12
C ALA A 72 -2.24 2.05 4.61
N VAL A 73 -2.92 2.94 3.86
CA VAL A 73 -2.96 2.89 2.39
C VAL A 73 -1.56 3.04 1.80
N ILE A 74 -0.75 3.97 2.30
CA ILE A 74 0.65 4.15 1.88
C ILE A 74 1.45 2.86 2.15
N ALA A 75 1.28 2.27 3.36
CA ALA A 75 1.96 1.03 3.74
C ALA A 75 1.59 -0.15 2.84
N ARG A 76 0.31 -0.28 2.48
CA ARG A 76 -0.19 -1.32 1.56
C ARG A 76 0.45 -1.19 0.18
N ASN A 77 0.57 0.04 -0.34
CA ASN A 77 1.22 0.30 -1.61
C ASN A 77 2.73 0.02 -1.57
N ASP A 78 3.40 0.29 -0.43
CA ASP A 78 4.80 -0.09 -0.21
C ASP A 78 4.97 -1.60 -0.25
N ALA A 79 4.12 -2.34 0.45
CA ALA A 79 4.16 -3.80 0.48
C ALA A 79 3.94 -4.41 -0.91
N ALA A 80 2.97 -3.90 -1.67
CA ALA A 80 2.69 -4.36 -3.03
C ALA A 80 3.88 -4.10 -3.98
N MET A 81 4.50 -2.92 -3.88
CA MET A 81 5.69 -2.57 -4.65
C MET A 81 6.87 -3.53 -4.34
N LEU A 82 7.11 -3.81 -3.05
CA LEU A 82 8.21 -4.69 -2.63
C LEU A 82 7.96 -6.16 -2.99
N ALA A 83 6.69 -6.61 -2.95
CA ALA A 83 6.34 -7.97 -3.34
C ALA A 83 6.55 -8.27 -4.83
N GLY A 84 6.59 -7.24 -5.68
CA GLY A 84 6.84 -7.36 -7.11
C GLY A 84 8.30 -7.26 -7.50
N ASP A 85 9.24 -7.52 -6.59
CA ASP A 85 10.67 -7.47 -6.90
C ASP A 85 11.03 -8.48 -8.00
N ASP A 86 11.79 -8.01 -9.02
CA ASP A 86 12.17 -8.80 -10.17
C ASP A 86 13.69 -9.05 -10.16
N PRO A 87 14.12 -10.28 -9.84
CA PRO A 87 15.55 -10.62 -9.84
C PRO A 87 16.26 -10.45 -11.19
N SER A 88 15.52 -10.47 -12.32
CA SER A 88 16.10 -10.30 -13.64
C SER A 88 16.68 -8.90 -13.87
N LEU A 89 16.25 -7.92 -13.07
CA LEU A 89 16.75 -6.56 -13.13
C LEU A 89 18.02 -6.32 -12.29
N ALA A 90 18.57 -7.36 -11.67
CA ALA A 90 19.75 -7.22 -10.80
C ALA A 90 20.97 -6.61 -11.52
N ASP A 91 21.15 -6.91 -12.81
CA ASP A 91 22.26 -6.44 -13.64
C ASP A 91 21.99 -5.07 -14.29
N GLU A 92 20.76 -4.54 -14.16
CA GLU A 92 20.40 -3.26 -14.72
C GLU A 92 20.98 -2.08 -13.92
N SER A 93 21.05 -0.92 -14.57
CA SER A 93 21.54 0.29 -13.92
C SER A 93 20.64 0.66 -12.72
N ARG A 94 21.22 1.31 -11.69
CA ARG A 94 20.45 1.79 -10.53
C ARG A 94 19.30 2.72 -10.93
N ARG A 95 19.48 3.46 -12.02
CA ARG A 95 18.47 4.36 -12.57
C ARG A 95 17.28 3.58 -13.11
N ASP A 96 17.55 2.53 -13.88
CA ASP A 96 16.51 1.73 -14.52
C ASP A 96 15.75 0.91 -13.47
N ARG A 97 16.47 0.36 -12.48
CA ARG A 97 15.85 -0.28 -11.31
C ARG A 97 14.95 0.67 -10.52
N LEU A 98 15.37 1.92 -10.30
CA LEU A 98 14.54 2.91 -9.61
C LEU A 98 13.30 3.27 -10.43
N PHE A 99 13.45 3.39 -11.75
CA PHE A 99 12.32 3.62 -12.64
C PHE A 99 11.30 2.48 -12.55
N ASP A 100 11.77 1.22 -12.61
CA ASP A 100 10.92 0.04 -12.46
C ASP A 100 10.19 0.02 -11.10
N VAL A 101 10.89 0.29 -10.00
CA VAL A 101 10.28 0.37 -8.67
C VAL A 101 9.15 1.40 -8.61
N ILE A 102 9.35 2.58 -9.21
CA ILE A 102 8.33 3.63 -9.28
C ILE A 102 7.13 3.16 -10.13
N MET A 103 7.40 2.55 -11.28
CA MET A 103 6.34 2.05 -12.17
C MET A 103 5.52 0.94 -11.53
N ARG A 104 6.15 -0.02 -10.87
CA ARG A 104 5.45 -1.07 -10.09
C ARG A 104 4.54 -0.48 -9.02
N ARG A 105 5.01 0.56 -8.32
CA ARG A 105 4.20 1.24 -7.33
C ARG A 105 2.98 1.93 -7.95
N LEU A 106 3.15 2.65 -9.05
CA LEU A 106 2.05 3.32 -9.75
C LEU A 106 1.05 2.29 -10.30
N GLU A 107 1.52 1.16 -10.81
CA GLU A 107 0.64 0.08 -11.29
C GLU A 107 -0.15 -0.56 -10.15
N ALA A 108 0.48 -0.82 -8.99
CA ALA A 108 -0.22 -1.32 -7.80
C ALA A 108 -1.33 -0.36 -7.33
N MET A 109 -1.14 0.94 -7.50
CA MET A 109 -2.12 1.97 -7.14
C MET A 109 -3.23 2.16 -8.18
N ARG A 110 -3.08 1.64 -9.40
CA ARG A 110 -3.96 1.92 -10.54
C ARG A 110 -5.43 1.59 -10.29
N ILE A 111 -5.70 0.47 -9.64
CA ILE A 111 -7.07 0.03 -9.32
C ILE A 111 -7.81 0.97 -8.36
N HIS A 112 -7.07 1.76 -7.57
CA HIS A 112 -7.61 2.71 -6.60
C HIS A 112 -7.39 4.17 -6.99
N LYS A 113 -7.13 4.46 -8.28
CA LYS A 113 -6.72 5.80 -8.74
C LYS A 113 -7.70 6.91 -8.33
N SER A 114 -9.02 6.70 -8.50
CA SER A 114 -10.05 7.67 -8.12
C SER A 114 -10.06 7.94 -6.61
N ALA A 115 -9.98 6.87 -5.80
CA ALA A 115 -9.89 6.98 -4.34
C ALA A 115 -8.64 7.73 -3.89
N LEU A 116 -7.48 7.39 -4.46
CA LEU A 116 -6.20 8.03 -4.15
C LEU A 116 -6.19 9.51 -4.54
N LYS A 117 -6.82 9.86 -5.66
CA LYS A 117 -7.01 11.27 -6.04
C LYS A 117 -7.85 12.03 -5.01
N SER A 118 -9.00 11.47 -4.61
CA SER A 118 -9.86 12.04 -3.58
C SER A 118 -9.13 12.19 -2.25
N MET A 119 -8.41 11.15 -1.81
CA MET A 119 -7.61 11.17 -0.58
C MET A 119 -6.48 12.21 -0.64
N ALA A 120 -5.74 12.31 -1.74
CA ALA A 120 -4.67 13.29 -1.90
C ALA A 120 -5.21 14.73 -1.85
N CYS A 121 -6.30 15.02 -2.56
CA CYS A 121 -6.94 16.34 -2.55
C CYS A 121 -7.48 16.69 -1.16
N GLY A 122 -8.16 15.77 -0.49
CA GLY A 122 -8.73 15.99 0.84
C GLY A 122 -7.66 16.10 1.93
N SER A 123 -6.60 15.31 1.85
CA SER A 123 -5.47 15.35 2.79
C SER A 123 -4.65 16.64 2.67
N ALA A 124 -4.55 17.20 1.46
CA ALA A 124 -3.85 18.48 1.27
C ALA A 124 -4.51 19.65 2.03
N GLN A 125 -5.78 19.52 2.41
CA GLN A 125 -6.53 20.52 3.18
C GLN A 125 -6.60 20.20 4.68
N ASP A 126 -5.99 19.10 5.12
CA ASP A 126 -5.97 18.61 6.49
C ASP A 126 -4.54 18.61 7.05
N PRO A 127 -4.15 19.62 7.86
CA PRO A 127 -2.80 19.71 8.41
C PRO A 127 -2.40 18.49 9.25
N LEU A 128 -3.33 17.90 9.98
CA LEU A 128 -3.07 16.70 10.78
C LEU A 128 -2.71 15.51 9.90
N THR A 129 -3.49 15.29 8.85
CA THR A 129 -3.18 14.22 7.88
C THR A 129 -1.82 14.46 7.21
N LEU A 130 -1.48 15.69 6.84
CA LEU A 130 -0.16 16.00 6.28
C LEU A 130 0.96 15.72 7.28
N LEU A 131 0.81 16.11 8.54
CA LEU A 131 1.80 15.88 9.60
C LEU A 131 2.06 14.39 9.81
N VAL A 132 1.03 13.58 9.79
CA VAL A 132 1.11 12.12 10.01
C VAL A 132 1.59 11.39 8.74
N ALA A 133 1.14 11.80 7.56
CA ALA A 133 1.45 11.11 6.30
C ALA A 133 2.83 11.46 5.73
N ALA A 134 3.35 12.67 5.94
CA ALA A 134 4.62 13.10 5.36
C ALA A 134 5.83 12.24 5.77
N PRO A 135 6.03 11.91 7.06
CA PRO A 135 7.11 11.01 7.48
C PRO A 135 6.96 9.61 6.85
N ARG A 136 5.72 9.13 6.70
CA ARG A 136 5.44 7.85 6.07
C ARG A 136 5.81 7.85 4.58
N LEU A 137 5.50 8.92 3.85
CA LEU A 137 5.88 9.08 2.45
C LEU A 137 7.39 9.16 2.27
N LEU A 138 8.12 9.86 3.15
CA LEU A 138 9.58 9.86 3.15
C LEU A 138 10.13 8.44 3.43
N GLY A 139 9.53 7.71 4.36
CA GLY A 139 9.84 6.30 4.59
C GLY A 139 9.64 5.45 3.34
N SER A 140 8.55 5.65 2.59
CA SER A 140 8.31 4.98 1.32
C SER A 140 9.42 5.27 0.29
N CYS A 141 9.88 6.52 0.20
CA CYS A 141 10.99 6.88 -0.69
C CYS A 141 12.29 6.17 -0.31
N LYS A 142 12.57 5.99 0.97
CA LYS A 142 13.72 5.16 1.43
C LYS A 142 13.59 3.72 0.98
N TRP A 143 12.40 3.13 1.07
CA TRP A 143 12.17 1.77 0.60
C TRP A 143 12.29 1.65 -0.92
N MET A 144 11.83 2.63 -1.69
CA MET A 144 12.06 2.67 -3.14
C MET A 144 13.55 2.73 -3.50
N LEU A 145 14.35 3.56 -2.80
CA LEU A 145 15.81 3.61 -3.00
C LEU A 145 16.46 2.26 -2.69
N ARG A 146 16.10 1.64 -1.56
CA ARG A 146 16.62 0.32 -1.16
C ARG A 146 16.28 -0.76 -2.18
N ALA A 147 15.03 -0.82 -2.64
CA ALA A 147 14.59 -1.76 -3.66
C ALA A 147 15.35 -1.58 -4.98
N ALA A 148 15.76 -0.34 -5.31
CA ALA A 148 16.60 -0.05 -6.48
C ALA A 148 18.10 -0.29 -6.23
N GLY A 149 18.51 -0.78 -5.04
CA GLY A 149 19.93 -0.96 -4.69
C GLY A 149 20.70 0.36 -4.50
N ILE A 150 19.99 1.45 -4.16
CA ILE A 150 20.59 2.77 -3.93
C ILE A 150 20.71 2.98 -2.40
N PRO A 151 21.91 3.29 -1.88
CA PRO A 151 22.10 3.57 -0.45
C PRO A 151 21.23 4.74 0.02
N ALA A 152 20.41 4.49 1.05
CA ALA A 152 19.48 5.46 1.63
C ALA A 152 19.91 5.95 3.02
N GLU A 153 21.14 5.62 3.45
CA GLU A 153 21.67 5.92 4.78
C GLU A 153 22.66 7.10 4.74
N GLY A 154 22.88 7.70 5.91
CA GLY A 154 23.76 8.84 6.11
C GLY A 154 23.24 10.13 5.45
N LEU A 155 24.05 11.19 5.44
CA LEU A 155 23.66 12.49 4.88
C LEU A 155 23.30 12.42 3.40
N ALA A 156 24.08 11.68 2.61
CA ALA A 156 23.79 11.47 1.20
C ALA A 156 22.47 10.70 0.96
N GLY A 157 22.15 9.74 1.84
CA GLY A 157 20.89 9.02 1.81
C GLY A 157 19.69 9.92 2.12
N ILE A 158 19.83 10.82 3.09
CA ILE A 158 18.81 11.82 3.41
C ILE A 158 18.57 12.73 2.19
N ALA A 159 19.62 13.26 1.57
CA ALA A 159 19.50 14.10 0.39
C ALA A 159 18.81 13.38 -0.77
N ARG A 160 19.18 12.11 -1.06
CA ARG A 160 18.55 11.28 -2.09
C ARG A 160 17.07 11.01 -1.79
N THR A 161 16.73 10.75 -0.52
CA THR A 161 15.34 10.52 -0.10
C THR A 161 14.47 11.74 -0.35
N HIS A 162 14.95 12.93 0.01
CA HIS A 162 14.22 14.18 -0.23
C HIS A 162 14.12 14.50 -1.73
N ALA A 163 15.20 14.34 -2.49
CA ALA A 163 15.16 14.51 -3.94
C ALA A 163 14.15 13.57 -4.60
N LEU A 164 14.17 12.27 -4.23
CA LEU A 164 13.20 11.30 -4.72
C LEU A 164 11.77 11.68 -4.31
N SER A 165 11.56 12.18 -3.09
CA SER A 165 10.21 12.55 -2.64
C SER A 165 9.59 13.66 -3.49
N LEU A 166 10.37 14.65 -3.93
CA LEU A 166 9.91 15.70 -4.83
C LEU A 166 9.60 15.16 -6.23
N ILE A 167 10.49 14.34 -6.78
CA ILE A 167 10.29 13.71 -8.10
C ILE A 167 9.06 12.80 -8.08
N TYR A 168 8.93 11.96 -7.05
CA TYR A 168 7.81 11.05 -6.89
C TYR A 168 6.49 11.80 -6.69
N ALA A 169 6.47 12.87 -5.90
CA ALA A 169 5.28 13.70 -5.73
C ALA A 169 4.83 14.33 -7.06
N ALA A 170 5.79 14.82 -7.87
CA ALA A 170 5.49 15.35 -9.21
C ALA A 170 4.96 14.25 -10.14
N ALA A 171 5.57 13.05 -10.12
CA ALA A 171 5.12 11.91 -10.93
C ALA A 171 3.70 11.45 -10.52
N VAL A 172 3.40 11.31 -9.24
CA VAL A 172 2.07 10.95 -8.73
C VAL A 172 1.04 12.02 -9.09
N ARG A 173 1.38 13.30 -8.95
CA ARG A 173 0.49 14.41 -9.35
C ARG A 173 0.14 14.39 -10.83
N ALA A 174 1.11 14.09 -11.69
CA ALA A 174 0.88 13.98 -13.13
C ALA A 174 0.08 12.72 -13.50
N TRP A 175 0.28 11.65 -12.72
CA TRP A 175 -0.40 10.38 -12.92
C TRP A 175 -1.87 10.41 -12.43
N LEU A 176 -2.21 11.15 -11.35
CA LEU A 176 -3.58 11.31 -10.81
C LEU A 176 -4.44 12.22 -11.68
#